data_5ab7de829988d11b0490b2010ea37dab
#
_entry.id   5ab7de829988d11b0490b2010ea37dab
#
_cell.length_a   1.000
_cell.length_b   1.000
_cell.length_c   1.000
_cell.angle_alpha   90.00
_cell.angle_beta   90.00
_cell.angle_gamma   90.00
#
_symmetry.space_group_name_H-M   'P 1'
#
loop_
_entity.id
_entity.type
_entity.pdbx_description
1 polymer ?
#
loop_
_entity_poly.entity_id
_entity_poly.type
_entity_poly.pdbx_seq_one_letter_code
_entity_poly.pdbx_strand_id
1 'polypeptide(L)'
;MPAQQDRPSRAEISAAVCVATDGAIEACSIDKETMEPTLSIIGDPGQKAVGVCGSGIIDLISELFRCGIINPKGKFVREGKRVRFDKYGMGSYVIVFQEDAASVKDVEINEVDIDNFIRAKGAIFSAIRVMLNSLDFTVDMIHPRRTTKGRKN
;
A
#
# COMPACT_ATOMS: atom_id res chain seq x y z
N MET A 1 35.03 20.60 19.07
CA MET A 1 33.63 20.54 18.60
C MET A 1 33.35 19.11 18.24
N PRO A 2 32.56 18.35 19.01
CA PRO A 2 32.20 17.00 18.61
C PRO A 2 31.22 17.07 17.45
N ALA A 3 31.48 16.34 16.39
CA ALA A 3 30.61 16.18 15.24
C ALA A 3 29.25 15.68 15.71
N GLN A 4 28.21 16.45 15.41
CA GLN A 4 26.83 16.08 15.61
C GLN A 4 26.56 14.85 14.74
N GLN A 5 26.51 13.68 15.37
CA GLN A 5 26.05 12.46 14.70
C GLN A 5 24.63 12.70 14.24
N ASP A 6 24.46 12.85 12.92
CA ASP A 6 23.17 12.74 12.27
C ASP A 6 22.56 11.40 12.66
N ARG A 7 21.70 11.42 13.67
CA ARG A 7 20.76 10.33 13.88
C ARG A 7 19.92 10.28 12.62
N PRO A 8 19.73 9.11 11.99
CA PRO A 8 18.77 8.99 10.91
C PRO A 8 17.45 9.52 11.44
N SER A 9 16.98 10.60 10.85
CA SER A 9 15.68 11.17 11.14
C SER A 9 14.67 10.02 11.05
N ARG A 10 13.88 9.89 12.13
CA ARG A 10 12.69 9.05 12.21
C ARG A 10 12.10 8.95 10.81
N ALA A 11 12.03 7.73 10.25
CA ALA A 11 11.57 7.49 8.89
C ALA A 11 10.29 8.32 8.69
N GLU A 12 10.41 9.37 7.89
CA GLU A 12 9.27 10.20 7.58
C GLU A 12 8.29 9.28 6.88
N ILE A 13 7.08 9.17 7.44
CA ILE A 13 5.95 8.55 6.76
C ILE A 13 5.92 9.22 5.40
N SER A 14 5.98 8.41 4.32
CA SER A 14 6.06 8.98 2.99
C SER A 14 4.90 9.98 2.83
N ALA A 15 5.14 11.09 2.16
CA ALA A 15 4.14 12.14 1.96
C ALA A 15 2.93 11.66 1.11
N ALA A 16 2.90 10.36 0.79
CA ALA A 16 1.88 9.75 -0.06
C ALA A 16 0.52 9.53 0.63
N VAL A 17 0.47 9.45 1.98
CA VAL A 17 -0.79 9.14 2.67
C VAL A 17 -1.61 10.42 2.89
N CYS A 18 -2.81 10.47 2.31
CA CYS A 18 -3.74 11.60 2.46
C CYS A 18 -5.16 11.14 2.83
N VAL A 19 -6.00 12.07 3.21
CA VAL A 19 -7.44 11.86 3.40
C VAL A 19 -8.11 11.69 2.02
N ALA A 20 -9.23 10.96 1.96
CA ALA A 20 -10.02 10.79 0.73
C ALA A 20 -10.71 12.11 0.33
N THR A 21 -9.98 12.96 -0.37
CA THR A 21 -10.39 14.27 -0.90
C THR A 21 -10.00 14.35 -2.37
N ASP A 22 -10.35 15.43 -3.06
CA ASP A 22 -9.95 15.65 -4.45
C ASP A 22 -8.44 15.55 -4.62
N GLY A 23 -8.01 14.81 -5.64
CA GLY A 23 -6.62 14.47 -5.90
C GLY A 23 -6.09 13.23 -5.16
N ALA A 24 -6.88 12.62 -4.28
CA ALA A 24 -6.48 11.37 -3.63
C ALA A 24 -6.63 10.17 -4.57
N ILE A 25 -5.62 9.33 -4.64
CA ILE A 25 -5.68 8.03 -5.33
C ILE A 25 -6.49 7.07 -4.46
N GLU A 26 -7.65 6.63 -4.95
CA GLU A 26 -8.57 5.74 -4.25
C GLU A 26 -8.45 4.28 -4.65
N ALA A 27 -8.00 4.01 -5.88
CA ALA A 27 -7.79 2.67 -6.40
C ALA A 27 -6.56 2.63 -7.31
N CYS A 28 -5.91 1.48 -7.36
CA CYS A 28 -4.72 1.25 -8.15
C CYS A 28 -4.72 -0.17 -8.71
N SER A 29 -4.33 -0.30 -9.97
CA SER A 29 -4.02 -1.59 -10.59
C SER A 29 -2.66 -1.51 -11.23
N ILE A 30 -1.83 -2.55 -11.12
CA ILE A 30 -0.48 -2.58 -11.66
C ILE A 30 -0.37 -3.67 -12.72
N ASP A 31 0.12 -3.30 -13.89
CA ASP A 31 0.48 -4.27 -14.92
C ASP A 31 1.69 -5.11 -14.46
N LYS A 32 1.56 -6.44 -14.57
CA LYS A 32 2.56 -7.36 -14.04
C LYS A 32 3.89 -7.33 -14.79
N GLU A 33 3.86 -7.04 -16.07
CA GLU A 33 5.06 -7.09 -16.94
C GLU A 33 5.78 -5.75 -16.94
N THR A 34 5.04 -4.67 -17.18
CA THR A 34 5.59 -3.32 -17.29
C THR A 34 5.79 -2.65 -15.94
N MET A 35 5.10 -3.11 -14.89
CA MET A 35 5.01 -2.49 -13.57
C MET A 35 4.46 -1.05 -13.62
N GLU A 36 3.66 -0.72 -14.65
CA GLU A 36 3.01 0.58 -14.76
C GLU A 36 1.66 0.57 -14.02
N PRO A 37 1.38 1.60 -13.19
CA PRO A 37 0.12 1.70 -12.47
C PRO A 37 -0.96 2.36 -13.33
N THR A 38 -2.18 1.86 -13.22
CA THR A 38 -3.41 2.55 -13.62
C THR A 38 -4.11 3.01 -12.36
N LEU A 39 -4.40 4.30 -12.27
CA LEU A 39 -4.87 4.95 -11.05
C LEU A 39 -6.28 5.48 -11.23
N SER A 40 -7.11 5.36 -10.18
CA SER A 40 -8.35 6.11 -10.01
C SER A 40 -8.13 7.23 -9.01
N ILE A 41 -8.34 8.47 -9.44
CA ILE A 41 -8.12 9.68 -8.64
C ILE A 41 -9.47 10.34 -8.38
N ILE A 42 -9.74 10.68 -7.12
CA ILE A 42 -10.97 11.39 -6.73
C ILE A 42 -10.93 12.81 -7.28
N GLY A 43 -12.06 13.25 -7.87
CA GLY A 43 -12.21 14.60 -8.39
C GLY A 43 -12.54 14.65 -9.87
N ASP A 44 -12.33 15.82 -10.47
CA ASP A 44 -12.64 16.07 -11.88
C ASP A 44 -11.69 15.36 -12.85
N PRO A 45 -12.13 15.09 -14.11
CA PRO A 45 -11.28 14.56 -15.15
C PRO A 45 -10.01 15.43 -15.34
N GLY A 46 -8.82 14.84 -15.18
CA GLY A 46 -7.54 15.54 -15.27
C GLY A 46 -7.01 16.04 -13.93
N GLN A 47 -7.68 15.73 -12.82
CA GLN A 47 -7.17 16.01 -11.49
C GLN A 47 -5.80 15.37 -11.27
N LYS A 48 -4.81 16.17 -10.83
CA LYS A 48 -3.48 15.66 -10.50
C LYS A 48 -3.48 14.97 -9.14
N ALA A 49 -2.70 13.91 -9.02
CA ALA A 49 -2.56 13.18 -7.77
C ALA A 49 -1.85 14.00 -6.70
N VAL A 50 -2.48 14.08 -5.52
CA VAL A 50 -1.91 14.72 -4.31
C VAL A 50 -1.27 13.67 -3.41
N GLY A 51 -1.87 12.47 -3.34
CA GLY A 51 -1.44 11.38 -2.49
C GLY A 51 -2.36 10.17 -2.63
N VAL A 52 -2.25 9.22 -1.71
CA VAL A 52 -3.01 7.96 -1.72
C VAL A 52 -3.89 7.89 -0.47
N CYS A 53 -5.18 7.68 -0.63
CA CYS A 53 -6.07 7.48 0.52
C CYS A 53 -6.02 6.03 1.05
N GLY A 54 -6.73 5.77 2.14
CA GLY A 54 -6.70 4.46 2.79
C GLY A 54 -7.07 3.27 1.88
N SER A 55 -8.10 3.41 1.03
CA SER A 55 -8.47 2.38 0.05
C SER A 55 -7.39 2.18 -1.01
N GLY A 56 -6.85 3.28 -1.53
CA GLY A 56 -5.77 3.25 -2.52
C GLY A 56 -4.50 2.55 -1.99
N ILE A 57 -4.15 2.73 -0.70
CA ILE A 57 -3.02 2.01 -0.08
C ILE A 57 -3.27 0.51 -0.04
N ILE A 58 -4.49 0.10 0.30
CA ILE A 58 -4.86 -1.33 0.34
C ILE A 58 -4.71 -1.95 -1.04
N ASP A 59 -5.26 -1.31 -2.07
CA ASP A 59 -5.16 -1.78 -3.45
C ASP A 59 -3.70 -1.80 -3.92
N LEU A 60 -2.96 -0.72 -3.70
CA LEU A 60 -1.57 -0.58 -4.11
C LEU A 60 -0.68 -1.70 -3.52
N ILE A 61 -0.76 -1.94 -2.21
CA ILE A 61 0.02 -3.00 -1.55
C ILE A 61 -0.40 -4.38 -2.06
N SER A 62 -1.70 -4.59 -2.29
CA SER A 62 -2.23 -5.83 -2.85
C SER A 62 -1.70 -6.08 -4.26
N GLU A 63 -1.67 -5.05 -5.11
CA GLU A 63 -1.15 -5.12 -6.47
C GLU A 63 0.37 -5.33 -6.52
N LEU A 64 1.13 -4.61 -5.70
CA LEU A 64 2.58 -4.81 -5.56
C LEU A 64 2.90 -6.27 -5.19
N PHE A 65 2.13 -6.85 -4.28
CA PHE A 65 2.27 -8.26 -3.89
C PHE A 65 1.82 -9.22 -4.99
N ARG A 66 0.67 -8.98 -5.62
CA ARG A 66 0.14 -9.79 -6.74
C ARG A 66 1.11 -9.85 -7.92
N CYS A 67 1.75 -8.72 -8.23
CA CYS A 67 2.74 -8.63 -9.30
C CYS A 67 4.12 -9.17 -8.91
N GLY A 68 4.31 -9.58 -7.64
CA GLY A 68 5.59 -10.07 -7.14
C GLY A 68 6.67 -9.00 -7.08
N ILE A 69 6.29 -7.71 -6.99
CA ILE A 69 7.19 -6.57 -6.82
C ILE A 69 7.71 -6.54 -5.38
N ILE A 70 6.83 -6.87 -4.43
CA ILE A 70 7.19 -7.08 -3.03
C ILE A 70 7.01 -8.54 -2.62
N ASN A 71 7.79 -8.97 -1.64
CA ASN A 71 7.65 -10.29 -1.02
C ASN A 71 6.63 -10.28 0.15
N PRO A 72 6.30 -11.44 0.76
CA PRO A 72 5.38 -11.50 1.91
C PRO A 72 5.81 -10.70 3.15
N LYS A 73 7.08 -10.30 3.21
CA LYS A 73 7.63 -9.45 4.28
C LYS A 73 7.55 -7.96 3.96
N GLY A 74 6.94 -7.58 2.81
CA GLY A 74 6.84 -6.20 2.37
C GLY A 74 8.14 -5.59 1.83
N LYS A 75 9.12 -6.43 1.45
CA LYS A 75 10.41 -5.98 0.88
C LYS A 75 10.34 -6.02 -0.64
N PHE A 76 10.87 -4.99 -1.30
CA PHE A 76 10.99 -4.96 -2.75
C PHE A 76 12.00 -5.99 -3.22
N VAL A 77 11.60 -6.80 -4.22
CA VAL A 77 12.40 -7.92 -4.76
C VAL A 77 12.54 -7.86 -6.28
N ARG A 78 11.87 -6.93 -6.93
CA ARG A 78 12.01 -6.67 -8.37
C ARG A 78 12.61 -5.29 -8.57
N GLU A 79 13.48 -5.18 -9.58
CA GLU A 79 14.00 -3.91 -10.07
C GLU A 79 13.18 -3.44 -11.26
N GLY A 80 13.11 -2.12 -11.45
CA GLY A 80 12.41 -1.53 -12.57
C GLY A 80 12.40 0.00 -12.51
N LYS A 81 11.90 0.63 -13.54
CA LYS A 81 11.88 2.09 -13.70
C LYS A 81 11.22 2.82 -12.52
N ARG A 82 10.22 2.18 -11.90
CA ARG A 82 9.45 2.74 -10.78
C ARG A 82 9.92 2.27 -9.42
N VAL A 83 10.81 1.29 -9.36
CA VAL A 83 11.38 0.79 -8.09
C VAL A 83 12.74 1.45 -7.89
N ARG A 84 12.92 2.09 -6.75
CA ARG A 84 14.16 2.75 -6.35
C ARG A 84 14.66 2.18 -5.05
N PHE A 85 15.97 2.14 -4.88
CA PHE A 85 16.60 1.77 -3.62
C PHE A 85 17.44 2.94 -3.12
N ASP A 86 17.31 3.25 -1.84
CA ASP A 86 18.14 4.26 -1.20
C ASP A 86 19.56 3.75 -0.88
N LYS A 87 20.38 4.62 -0.34
CA LYS A 87 21.77 4.27 0.07
C LYS A 87 21.86 3.20 1.16
N TYR A 88 20.74 2.90 1.83
CA TYR A 88 20.65 1.87 2.87
C TYR A 88 20.00 0.58 2.36
N GLY A 89 19.64 0.53 1.07
CA GLY A 89 18.97 -0.62 0.46
C GLY A 89 17.48 -0.69 0.74
N MET A 90 16.86 0.41 1.22
CA MET A 90 15.42 0.49 1.42
C MET A 90 14.74 0.76 0.07
N GLY A 91 13.80 -0.10 -0.30
CA GLY A 91 13.04 0.03 -1.53
C GLY A 91 11.87 1.02 -1.43
N SER A 92 11.57 1.69 -2.52
CA SER A 92 10.35 2.47 -2.74
C SER A 92 9.81 2.25 -4.15
N TYR A 93 8.49 2.44 -4.31
CA TYR A 93 7.81 2.37 -5.60
C TYR A 93 7.19 3.73 -5.90
N VAL A 94 7.53 4.30 -7.05
CA VAL A 94 6.99 5.57 -7.54
C VAL A 94 5.64 5.33 -8.19
N ILE A 95 4.59 5.84 -7.56
CA ILE A 95 3.20 5.75 -8.01
C ILE A 95 2.94 6.78 -9.09
N VAL A 96 3.30 8.05 -8.81
CA VAL A 96 3.18 9.19 -9.72
C VAL A 96 4.46 9.98 -9.68
N PHE A 97 5.04 10.24 -10.84
CA PHE A 97 6.21 11.11 -10.94
C PHE A 97 5.83 12.57 -10.70
N GLN A 98 6.75 13.36 -10.22
CA GLN A 98 6.57 14.78 -9.90
C GLN A 98 5.91 15.59 -11.03
N GLU A 99 6.21 15.26 -12.29
CA GLU A 99 5.68 15.93 -13.48
C GLU A 99 4.15 15.85 -13.55
N ASP A 100 3.59 14.69 -13.11
CA ASP A 100 2.17 14.38 -13.14
C ASP A 100 1.49 14.54 -11.78
N ALA A 101 2.26 14.76 -10.72
CA ALA A 101 1.77 14.98 -9.37
C ALA A 101 1.35 16.44 -9.16
N ALA A 102 0.46 16.68 -8.19
CA ALA A 102 0.12 18.02 -7.74
C ALA A 102 1.18 18.59 -6.78
N SER A 103 2.08 17.74 -6.27
CA SER A 103 3.16 18.11 -5.36
C SER A 103 4.47 18.33 -6.09
N VAL A 104 5.42 18.99 -5.42
CA VAL A 104 6.79 19.19 -5.92
C VAL A 104 7.68 17.96 -5.78
N LYS A 105 7.12 16.83 -5.35
CA LYS A 105 7.84 15.56 -5.17
C LYS A 105 7.04 14.42 -5.79
N ASP A 106 7.73 13.33 -6.12
CA ASP A 106 7.09 12.08 -6.51
C ASP A 106 6.14 11.60 -5.41
N VAL A 107 5.01 11.00 -5.82
CA VAL A 107 4.14 10.24 -4.91
C VAL A 107 4.67 8.82 -4.89
N GLU A 108 5.23 8.39 -3.78
CA GLU A 108 5.84 7.06 -3.64
C GLU A 108 5.42 6.37 -2.35
N ILE A 109 5.51 5.04 -2.33
CA ILE A 109 5.36 4.21 -1.15
C ILE A 109 6.67 3.47 -0.88
N ASN A 110 7.10 3.44 0.37
CA ASN A 110 8.33 2.79 0.78
C ASN A 110 8.09 1.55 1.66
N GLU A 111 9.13 0.81 1.97
CA GLU A 111 9.04 -0.39 2.81
C GLU A 111 8.58 -0.12 4.24
N VAL A 112 8.79 1.09 4.76
CA VAL A 112 8.33 1.48 6.11
C VAL A 112 6.82 1.64 6.12
N ASP A 113 6.25 2.25 5.08
CA ASP A 113 4.80 2.40 4.95
C ASP A 113 4.12 1.02 4.82
N ILE A 114 4.73 0.12 4.05
CA ILE A 114 4.23 -1.25 3.88
C ILE A 114 4.31 -2.02 5.21
N ASP A 115 5.40 -1.90 5.96
CA ASP A 115 5.55 -2.54 7.28
C ASP A 115 4.51 -2.01 8.27
N ASN A 116 4.28 -0.70 8.31
CA ASN A 116 3.24 -0.08 9.13
C ASN A 116 1.85 -0.61 8.78
N PHE A 117 1.55 -0.76 7.48
CA PHE A 117 0.29 -1.34 7.01
C PHE A 117 0.14 -2.80 7.46
N ILE A 118 1.18 -3.63 7.30
CA ILE A 118 1.17 -5.04 7.72
C ILE A 118 0.94 -5.15 9.24
N ARG A 119 1.60 -4.31 10.04
CA ARG A 119 1.43 -4.25 11.50
C ARG A 119 0.01 -3.85 11.89
N ALA A 120 -0.55 -2.82 11.26
CA ALA A 120 -1.92 -2.38 11.50
C ALA A 120 -2.93 -3.48 11.17
N LYS A 121 -2.77 -4.16 10.02
CA LYS A 121 -3.59 -5.31 9.63
C LYS A 121 -3.49 -6.46 10.65
N GLY A 122 -2.29 -6.77 11.12
CA GLY A 122 -2.05 -7.79 12.14
C GLY A 122 -2.72 -7.44 13.48
N ALA A 123 -2.66 -6.18 13.91
CA ALA A 123 -3.31 -5.72 15.12
C ALA A 123 -4.84 -5.85 15.05
N ILE A 124 -5.44 -5.42 13.94
CA ILE A 124 -6.90 -5.55 13.70
C ILE A 124 -7.31 -7.02 13.71
N PHE A 125 -6.56 -7.88 13.00
CA PHE A 125 -6.83 -9.32 12.99
C PHE A 125 -6.76 -9.94 14.38
N SER A 126 -5.75 -9.58 15.17
CA SER A 126 -5.60 -10.05 16.55
C SER A 126 -6.76 -9.60 17.44
N ALA A 127 -7.17 -8.33 17.33
CA ALA A 127 -8.32 -7.80 18.09
C ALA A 127 -9.62 -8.55 17.73
N ILE A 128 -9.87 -8.79 16.45
CA ILE A 128 -11.04 -9.56 16.00
C ILE A 128 -11.00 -10.98 16.57
N ARG A 129 -9.84 -11.66 16.52
CA ARG A 129 -9.71 -13.01 17.08
C ARG A 129 -9.97 -13.06 18.58
N VAL A 130 -9.44 -12.10 19.34
CA VAL A 130 -9.68 -12.01 20.80
C VAL A 130 -11.17 -11.80 21.05
N MET A 131 -11.82 -10.91 20.33
CA MET A 131 -13.25 -10.66 20.49
C MET A 131 -14.09 -11.91 20.17
N LEU A 132 -13.79 -12.61 19.08
CA LEU A 132 -14.49 -13.86 18.73
C LEU A 132 -14.31 -14.94 19.78
N ASN A 133 -13.08 -15.14 20.24
CA ASN A 133 -12.79 -16.13 21.29
C ASN A 133 -13.52 -15.80 22.61
N SER A 134 -13.71 -14.52 22.94
CA SER A 134 -14.45 -14.11 24.14
C SER A 134 -15.95 -14.39 24.04
N LEU A 135 -16.46 -14.61 22.84
CA LEU A 135 -17.87 -14.94 22.55
C LEU A 135 -18.06 -16.41 22.16
N ASP A 136 -17.03 -17.25 22.33
CA ASP A 136 -17.02 -18.66 21.91
C ASP A 136 -17.30 -18.85 20.40
N PHE A 137 -17.03 -17.82 19.58
CA PHE A 137 -17.09 -17.90 18.13
C PHE A 137 -15.72 -18.25 17.54
N THR A 138 -15.73 -19.09 16.49
CA THR A 138 -14.55 -19.34 15.66
C THR A 138 -14.64 -18.56 14.34
N VAL A 139 -13.49 -18.29 13.72
CA VAL A 139 -13.42 -17.60 12.42
C VAL A 139 -14.23 -18.35 11.35
N ASP A 140 -14.28 -19.69 11.42
CA ASP A 140 -15.02 -20.53 10.48
C ASP A 140 -16.55 -20.33 10.55
N MET A 141 -17.07 -19.88 11.69
CA MET A 141 -18.50 -19.58 11.86
C MET A 141 -18.91 -18.28 11.14
N ILE A 142 -17.97 -17.38 10.90
CA ILE A 142 -18.23 -16.07 10.27
C ILE A 142 -18.03 -16.13 8.76
N HIS A 143 -17.31 -17.14 8.27
CA HIS A 143 -17.11 -17.31 6.82
C HIS A 143 -18.40 -17.83 6.19
N PRO A 144 -19.12 -17.05 5.39
CA PRO A 144 -20.26 -17.57 4.66
C PRO A 144 -19.74 -18.68 3.73
N ARG A 145 -20.13 -19.93 4.01
CA ARG A 145 -19.89 -21.02 3.08
C ARG A 145 -20.50 -20.60 1.73
N ARG A 146 -19.67 -20.37 0.73
CA ARG A 146 -20.13 -20.28 -0.63
C ARG A 146 -20.77 -21.64 -0.95
N THR A 147 -22.09 -21.73 -0.80
CA THR A 147 -22.84 -22.83 -1.38
C THR A 147 -22.71 -22.69 -2.88
N THR A 148 -21.83 -23.46 -3.49
CA THR A 148 -21.87 -23.73 -4.94
C THR A 148 -23.22 -24.38 -5.21
N LYS A 149 -24.19 -23.57 -5.65
CA LYS A 149 -25.42 -24.08 -6.24
C LYS A 149 -25.00 -24.95 -7.42
N GLY A 150 -25.10 -26.27 -7.25
CA GLY A 150 -24.88 -27.23 -8.31
C GLY A 150 -25.75 -26.86 -9.49
N ARG A 151 -25.12 -26.59 -10.62
CA ARG A 151 -25.77 -26.50 -11.93
C ARG A 151 -26.27 -27.90 -12.21
N LYS A 152 -27.57 -28.12 -12.04
CA LYS A 152 -28.23 -29.31 -12.60
C LYS A 152 -28.32 -29.11 -14.11
N ASN A 153 -27.75 -30.04 -14.85
CA ASN A 153 -27.99 -30.19 -16.29
C ASN A 153 -29.46 -30.50 -16.57
#